data_eb84506dd9f903c928b0fa341591cdc2
#
_entry.id   eb84506dd9f903c928b0fa341591cdc2
#
_cell.length_a   1.000
_cell.length_b   1.000
_cell.length_c   1.000
_cell.angle_alpha   90.00
_cell.angle_beta   90.00
_cell.angle_gamma   90.00
#
_symmetry.space_group_name_H-M   'P 1'
#
loop_
_entity.id
_entity.type
_entity.pdbx_description
1 polymer ?
#
loop_
_entity_poly.entity_id
_entity_poly.type
_entity_poly.pdbx_seq_one_letter_code
_entity_poly.pdbx_strand_id
1 'polypeptide(L)'
;MKITTVATTPFSGQKPGTSGLRKKVKVFSQPGYLENFVQSIFDNLEGQQGKTLVLGGDGRYFNDVAIQIILRMAAAAGFGRVLVGCKGILSTPAASAVIRKQGAFGGIILSASHNPGGPDDDFGIKYNLGNGGPANENFTDAVFKRTQEISAYRLVESADIDLGRLGESRIGEMLVCVIDPVADYAELLESLFDFDQIAKLLARPDFRMRFDAMHAVNGPYAHAILEGRLGAPVGTVVNGTPLPDFGGGHPDPNPVYAADLVSALADPHSGLSFGAASDGDGDRNMIVGKGFIVSPSDSIAVIAANYKLIPAYAKGLAGVARSMPTSCALDRVAAELGISCYETPTGWKYFGSLLDAGKVTLCGEESAGTGSNHVREKDGLWAVSYTHLTLPTNREV
;
A
#
# COMPACT_ATOMS: atom_id res chain seq x y z
N MET A 1 10.20 -10.76 -31.60
CA MET A 1 10.34 -11.15 -30.18
C MET A 1 10.20 -12.67 -30.06
N LYS A 2 11.17 -13.38 -29.45
CA LYS A 2 11.08 -14.83 -29.23
C LYS A 2 10.50 -15.12 -27.86
N ILE A 3 9.29 -15.69 -27.83
CA ILE A 3 8.69 -16.18 -26.59
C ILE A 3 9.17 -17.59 -26.36
N THR A 4 9.71 -17.84 -25.17
CA THR A 4 10.13 -19.18 -24.71
C THR A 4 9.06 -19.74 -23.79
N THR A 5 8.63 -20.97 -24.07
CA THR A 5 7.73 -21.73 -23.21
C THR A 5 8.55 -22.70 -22.38
N VAL A 6 8.45 -22.60 -21.06
CA VAL A 6 9.19 -23.44 -20.11
C VAL A 6 8.21 -24.41 -19.46
N ALA A 7 8.52 -25.70 -19.55
CA ALA A 7 7.73 -26.73 -18.89
C ALA A 7 7.88 -26.63 -17.37
N THR A 8 6.78 -26.82 -16.63
CA THR A 8 6.75 -26.78 -15.18
C THR A 8 5.76 -27.80 -14.62
N THR A 9 5.72 -27.90 -13.31
CA THR A 9 4.73 -28.70 -12.58
C THR A 9 4.09 -27.86 -11.47
N PRO A 10 2.84 -28.14 -11.08
CA PRO A 10 2.19 -27.49 -9.96
C PRO A 10 3.01 -27.55 -8.66
N PHE A 11 3.05 -26.45 -7.91
CA PHE A 11 3.58 -26.43 -6.56
C PHE A 11 2.43 -26.49 -5.54
N SER A 12 2.65 -27.20 -4.45
CA SER A 12 1.71 -27.20 -3.33
C SER A 12 1.75 -25.83 -2.62
N GLY A 13 0.61 -25.41 -2.07
CA GLY A 13 0.54 -24.25 -1.18
C GLY A 13 0.54 -22.87 -1.85
N GLN A 14 0.26 -22.77 -3.15
CA GLN A 14 0.09 -21.48 -3.85
C GLN A 14 -1.30 -20.87 -3.68
N LYS A 15 -2.02 -21.20 -2.60
CA LYS A 15 -3.31 -20.59 -2.29
C LYS A 15 -3.09 -19.19 -1.69
N PRO A 16 -3.62 -18.12 -2.33
CA PRO A 16 -3.60 -16.79 -1.76
C PRO A 16 -4.39 -16.70 -0.44
N GLY A 17 -3.91 -15.86 0.46
CA GLY A 17 -4.68 -15.40 1.62
C GLY A 17 -5.60 -14.22 1.28
N THR A 18 -6.04 -13.49 2.30
CA THR A 18 -6.87 -12.28 2.14
C THR A 18 -6.15 -11.14 1.43
N SER A 19 -4.81 -11.13 1.47
CA SER A 19 -3.96 -10.08 0.87
C SER A 19 -2.79 -10.69 0.09
N GLY A 20 -3.11 -11.52 -0.91
CA GLY A 20 -2.14 -12.14 -1.79
C GLY A 20 -1.51 -13.44 -1.27
N LEU A 21 -0.56 -13.97 -2.03
CA LEU A 21 0.23 -15.14 -1.67
C LEU A 21 1.47 -14.69 -0.90
N ARG A 22 1.67 -15.22 0.31
CA ARG A 22 2.85 -14.96 1.15
C ARG A 22 3.54 -16.26 1.51
N LYS A 23 4.85 -16.33 1.33
CA LYS A 23 5.72 -17.46 1.68
C LYS A 23 7.11 -16.93 1.99
N LYS A 24 7.96 -17.78 2.59
CA LYS A 24 9.39 -17.47 2.77
C LYS A 24 10.08 -17.24 1.41
N VAL A 25 11.07 -16.35 1.38
CA VAL A 25 11.88 -16.06 0.19
C VAL A 25 12.43 -17.35 -0.44
N LYS A 26 12.93 -18.27 0.38
CA LYS A 26 13.44 -19.59 -0.07
C LYS A 26 12.40 -20.45 -0.81
N VAL A 27 11.12 -20.20 -0.60
CA VAL A 27 10.04 -20.88 -1.34
C VAL A 27 9.82 -20.19 -2.68
N PHE A 28 9.75 -18.85 -2.69
CA PHE A 28 9.59 -18.07 -3.92
C PHE A 28 10.77 -18.17 -4.87
N SER A 29 12.00 -18.32 -4.33
CA SER A 29 13.22 -18.46 -5.13
C SER A 29 13.43 -19.85 -5.74
N GLN A 30 12.55 -20.82 -5.46
CA GLN A 30 12.58 -22.09 -6.16
C GLN A 30 12.29 -21.88 -7.65
N PRO A 31 13.06 -22.50 -8.57
CA PRO A 31 12.84 -22.36 -10.00
C PRO A 31 11.39 -22.69 -10.38
N GLY A 32 10.72 -21.76 -11.05
CA GLY A 32 9.34 -21.91 -11.50
C GLY A 32 8.26 -21.59 -10.47
N TYR A 33 8.58 -21.37 -9.19
CA TYR A 33 7.55 -21.12 -8.17
C TYR A 33 6.82 -19.77 -8.39
N LEU A 34 7.59 -18.69 -8.52
CA LEU A 34 7.05 -17.36 -8.81
C LEU A 34 6.39 -17.34 -10.18
N GLU A 35 7.07 -17.91 -11.17
CA GLU A 35 6.62 -17.93 -12.56
C GLU A 35 5.28 -18.66 -12.71
N ASN A 36 5.08 -19.77 -12.00
CA ASN A 36 3.80 -20.47 -11.99
C ASN A 36 2.66 -19.62 -11.48
N PHE A 37 2.90 -18.90 -10.40
CA PHE A 37 1.87 -18.04 -9.81
C PHE A 37 1.56 -16.84 -10.72
N VAL A 38 2.60 -16.18 -11.28
CA VAL A 38 2.44 -15.07 -12.23
C VAL A 38 1.75 -15.52 -13.51
N GLN A 39 2.14 -16.67 -14.06
CA GLN A 39 1.46 -17.22 -15.24
C GLN A 39 -0.01 -17.52 -14.94
N SER A 40 -0.29 -18.04 -13.75
CA SER A 40 -1.68 -18.30 -13.34
C SER A 40 -2.50 -17.02 -13.19
N ILE A 41 -1.90 -15.91 -12.75
CA ILE A 41 -2.56 -14.60 -12.81
C ILE A 41 -2.85 -14.23 -14.27
N PHE A 42 -1.84 -14.25 -15.15
CA PHE A 42 -1.99 -13.82 -16.54
C PHE A 42 -2.94 -14.68 -17.36
N ASP A 43 -3.02 -15.99 -17.06
CA ASP A 43 -3.95 -16.91 -17.73
C ASP A 43 -5.43 -16.66 -17.34
N ASN A 44 -5.67 -15.95 -16.23
CA ASN A 44 -7.02 -15.56 -15.78
C ASN A 44 -7.38 -14.11 -16.12
N LEU A 45 -6.52 -13.41 -16.89
CA LEU A 45 -6.83 -12.08 -17.40
C LEU A 45 -7.42 -12.19 -18.81
N GLU A 46 -8.43 -11.36 -19.09
CA GLU A 46 -9.04 -11.26 -20.41
C GLU A 46 -8.88 -9.83 -20.97
N GLY A 47 -8.34 -9.68 -22.16
CA GLY A 47 -8.19 -8.39 -22.82
C GLY A 47 -6.97 -7.57 -22.44
N GLN A 48 -5.96 -8.18 -21.82
CA GLN A 48 -4.71 -7.53 -21.40
C GLN A 48 -3.78 -7.16 -22.59
N GLN A 49 -4.02 -7.69 -23.79
CA GLN A 49 -3.19 -7.44 -24.97
C GLN A 49 -3.05 -5.95 -25.27
N GLY A 50 -1.81 -5.48 -25.36
CA GLY A 50 -1.48 -4.07 -25.60
C GLY A 50 -1.77 -3.11 -24.42
N LYS A 51 -2.30 -3.59 -23.31
CA LYS A 51 -2.66 -2.79 -22.13
C LYS A 51 -1.45 -2.47 -21.28
N THR A 52 -1.65 -1.58 -20.30
CA THR A 52 -0.65 -1.20 -19.31
C THR A 52 -0.82 -2.02 -18.02
N LEU A 53 0.28 -2.54 -17.51
CA LEU A 53 0.38 -3.16 -16.17
C LEU A 53 1.19 -2.23 -15.24
N VAL A 54 0.80 -2.12 -13.98
CA VAL A 54 1.62 -1.47 -12.93
C VAL A 54 2.38 -2.56 -12.17
N LEU A 55 3.63 -2.31 -11.81
CA LEU A 55 4.49 -3.26 -11.11
C LEU A 55 5.37 -2.53 -10.09
N GLY A 56 5.44 -3.08 -8.89
CA GLY A 56 6.34 -2.60 -7.85
C GLY A 56 6.09 -3.31 -6.53
N GLY A 57 6.75 -2.86 -5.49
CA GLY A 57 6.60 -3.46 -4.17
C GLY A 57 7.25 -2.64 -3.07
N ASP A 58 7.37 -3.24 -1.89
CA ASP A 58 7.89 -2.58 -0.69
C ASP A 58 9.43 -2.59 -0.59
N GLY A 59 10.11 -3.16 -1.58
CA GLY A 59 11.56 -3.18 -1.65
C GLY A 59 12.22 -4.25 -0.78
N ARG A 60 11.44 -5.16 -0.17
CA ARG A 60 11.97 -6.28 0.61
C ARG A 60 12.84 -7.22 -0.21
N TYR A 61 13.58 -8.07 0.49
CA TYR A 61 14.46 -9.05 -0.15
C TYR A 61 13.73 -9.86 -1.24
N PHE A 62 14.39 -10.11 -2.38
CA PHE A 62 13.85 -10.75 -3.58
C PHE A 62 12.97 -9.87 -4.48
N ASN A 63 12.62 -8.66 -4.09
CA ASN A 63 11.74 -7.77 -4.87
C ASN A 63 12.32 -7.43 -6.25
N ASP A 64 13.59 -7.11 -6.34
CA ASP A 64 14.32 -6.79 -7.57
C ASP A 64 14.36 -7.97 -8.55
N VAL A 65 14.69 -9.16 -8.06
CA VAL A 65 14.71 -10.40 -8.85
C VAL A 65 13.31 -10.72 -9.39
N ALA A 66 12.31 -10.64 -8.53
CA ALA A 66 10.91 -10.91 -8.90
C ALA A 66 10.42 -9.95 -9.99
N ILE A 67 10.75 -8.65 -9.90
CA ILE A 67 10.38 -7.66 -10.92
C ILE A 67 10.95 -8.03 -12.28
N GLN A 68 12.23 -8.43 -12.37
CA GLN A 68 12.84 -8.81 -13.65
C GLN A 68 12.17 -10.03 -14.27
N ILE A 69 11.80 -11.01 -13.46
CA ILE A 69 11.04 -12.20 -13.92
C ILE A 69 9.67 -11.76 -14.46
N ILE A 70 8.93 -10.96 -13.69
CA ILE A 70 7.57 -10.52 -14.04
C ILE A 70 7.59 -9.65 -15.31
N LEU A 71 8.56 -8.77 -15.49
CA LEU A 71 8.70 -7.97 -16.71
C LEU A 71 8.83 -8.84 -17.96
N ARG A 72 9.67 -9.88 -17.91
CA ARG A 72 9.84 -10.84 -19.02
C ARG A 72 8.56 -11.64 -19.30
N MET A 73 7.83 -11.99 -18.25
CA MET A 73 6.56 -12.71 -18.36
C MET A 73 5.42 -11.81 -18.87
N ALA A 74 5.37 -10.55 -18.44
CA ALA A 74 4.40 -9.57 -18.93
C ALA A 74 4.55 -9.31 -20.44
N ALA A 75 5.79 -9.23 -20.93
CA ALA A 75 6.08 -9.13 -22.36
C ALA A 75 5.56 -10.38 -23.11
N ALA A 76 5.75 -11.58 -22.57
CA ALA A 76 5.24 -12.82 -23.16
C ALA A 76 3.71 -12.94 -23.08
N ALA A 77 3.09 -12.31 -22.08
CA ALA A 77 1.63 -12.25 -21.91
C ALA A 77 0.97 -11.20 -22.83
N GLY A 78 1.77 -10.40 -23.53
CA GLY A 78 1.28 -9.44 -24.53
C GLY A 78 0.90 -8.07 -23.97
N PHE A 79 1.32 -7.71 -22.75
CA PHE A 79 1.19 -6.33 -22.30
C PHE A 79 1.96 -5.39 -23.23
N GLY A 80 1.39 -4.23 -23.54
CA GLY A 80 2.04 -3.21 -24.37
C GLY A 80 2.97 -2.29 -23.57
N ARG A 81 2.68 -2.12 -22.29
CA ARG A 81 3.44 -1.25 -21.38
C ARG A 81 3.42 -1.78 -19.95
N VAL A 82 4.56 -1.62 -19.25
CA VAL A 82 4.65 -1.80 -17.79
C VAL A 82 5.16 -0.50 -17.17
N LEU A 83 4.46 0.01 -16.17
CA LEU A 83 4.92 1.09 -15.31
C LEU A 83 5.52 0.46 -14.05
N VAL A 84 6.81 0.66 -13.81
CA VAL A 84 7.51 0.10 -12.66
C VAL A 84 8.10 1.22 -11.81
N GLY A 85 7.89 1.16 -10.49
CA GLY A 85 8.45 2.17 -9.59
C GLY A 85 9.98 2.17 -9.61
N CYS A 86 10.61 3.34 -9.55
CA CYS A 86 12.05 3.47 -9.50
C CYS A 86 12.62 2.63 -8.34
N LYS A 87 13.71 1.90 -8.59
CA LYS A 87 14.28 0.89 -7.67
C LYS A 87 13.31 -0.24 -7.30
N GLY A 88 12.26 -0.44 -8.09
CA GLY A 88 11.21 -1.42 -7.79
C GLY A 88 10.27 -1.01 -6.64
N ILE A 89 10.40 0.21 -6.13
CA ILE A 89 9.64 0.73 -5.00
C ILE A 89 8.28 1.25 -5.47
N LEU A 90 7.21 0.72 -4.89
CA LEU A 90 5.86 1.26 -5.06
C LEU A 90 4.99 0.76 -3.90
N SER A 91 4.57 1.65 -3.02
CA SER A 91 3.69 1.28 -1.90
C SER A 91 2.33 0.78 -2.39
N THR A 92 1.66 -0.02 -1.59
CA THR A 92 0.32 -0.53 -1.95
C THR A 92 -0.66 0.59 -2.32
N PRO A 93 -0.82 1.68 -1.53
CA PRO A 93 -1.70 2.78 -1.91
C PRO A 93 -1.20 3.57 -3.14
N ALA A 94 0.12 3.73 -3.30
CA ALA A 94 0.66 4.39 -4.49
C ALA A 94 0.44 3.57 -5.76
N ALA A 95 0.60 2.25 -5.71
CA ALA A 95 0.27 1.37 -6.82
C ALA A 95 -1.21 1.51 -7.23
N SER A 96 -2.12 1.54 -6.25
CA SER A 96 -3.54 1.81 -6.48
C SER A 96 -3.78 3.18 -7.15
N ALA A 97 -3.10 4.22 -6.70
CA ALA A 97 -3.20 5.56 -7.29
C ALA A 97 -2.69 5.59 -8.74
N VAL A 98 -1.53 4.99 -9.01
CA VAL A 98 -0.95 4.89 -10.37
C VAL A 98 -1.87 4.09 -11.30
N ILE A 99 -2.40 2.93 -10.87
CA ILE A 99 -3.34 2.12 -11.66
C ILE A 99 -4.51 2.98 -12.14
N ARG A 100 -5.14 3.72 -11.23
CA ARG A 100 -6.32 4.55 -11.53
C ARG A 100 -5.98 5.78 -12.38
N LYS A 101 -4.92 6.51 -12.02
CA LYS A 101 -4.50 7.73 -12.72
C LYS A 101 -4.07 7.45 -14.14
N GLN A 102 -3.34 6.34 -14.36
CA GLN A 102 -2.81 5.96 -15.67
C GLN A 102 -3.78 5.10 -16.48
N GLY A 103 -4.98 4.78 -15.96
CA GLY A 103 -5.93 3.91 -16.62
C GLY A 103 -5.35 2.53 -16.93
N ALA A 104 -4.50 2.02 -16.03
CA ALA A 104 -3.86 0.73 -16.21
C ALA A 104 -4.87 -0.41 -16.10
N PHE A 105 -4.58 -1.53 -16.74
CA PHE A 105 -5.41 -2.72 -16.73
C PHE A 105 -5.50 -3.36 -15.33
N GLY A 106 -4.42 -3.22 -14.57
CA GLY A 106 -4.26 -3.67 -13.19
C GLY A 106 -2.80 -3.55 -12.77
N GLY A 107 -2.47 -4.14 -11.63
CA GLY A 107 -1.10 -4.11 -11.13
C GLY A 107 -0.71 -5.30 -10.28
N ILE A 108 0.57 -5.64 -10.31
CA ILE A 108 1.19 -6.62 -9.41
C ILE A 108 1.97 -5.84 -8.34
N ILE A 109 1.69 -6.15 -7.08
CA ILE A 109 2.33 -5.53 -5.92
C ILE A 109 3.07 -6.62 -5.14
N LEU A 110 4.37 -6.43 -4.96
CA LEU A 110 5.26 -7.36 -4.29
C LEU A 110 5.44 -6.94 -2.84
N SER A 111 4.74 -7.64 -1.95
CA SER A 111 4.81 -7.38 -0.51
C SER A 111 4.24 -8.53 0.30
N ALA A 112 4.78 -8.74 1.49
CA ALA A 112 4.16 -9.52 2.56
C ALA A 112 3.68 -8.60 3.71
N SER A 113 3.38 -7.30 3.40
CA SER A 113 2.90 -6.28 4.34
C SER A 113 3.86 -6.16 5.55
N HIS A 114 3.33 -6.24 6.76
CA HIS A 114 4.04 -6.09 8.02
C HIS A 114 4.96 -7.28 8.41
N ASN A 115 4.99 -8.36 7.63
CA ASN A 115 5.87 -9.48 7.93
C ASN A 115 7.35 -9.08 7.75
N PRO A 116 8.27 -9.64 8.55
CA PRO A 116 9.69 -9.33 8.44
C PRO A 116 10.24 -9.65 7.04
N GLY A 117 11.25 -8.91 6.63
CA GLY A 117 11.98 -9.09 5.37
C GLY A 117 13.39 -9.60 5.58
N GLY A 118 13.93 -10.27 4.59
CA GLY A 118 15.28 -10.82 4.62
C GLY A 118 15.38 -12.12 3.81
N PRO A 119 16.57 -12.68 3.66
CA PRO A 119 16.79 -13.89 2.84
C PRO A 119 16.04 -15.12 3.37
N ASP A 120 15.81 -15.20 4.68
CA ASP A 120 15.10 -16.30 5.34
C ASP A 120 13.65 -15.94 5.72
N ASP A 121 13.23 -14.71 5.42
CA ASP A 121 11.93 -14.16 5.81
C ASP A 121 10.91 -14.17 4.68
N ASP A 122 9.85 -13.38 4.83
CA ASP A 122 8.67 -13.50 3.99
C ASP A 122 8.74 -12.60 2.76
N PHE A 123 8.25 -13.14 1.66
CA PHE A 123 7.96 -12.44 0.41
C PHE A 123 6.50 -12.66 0.05
N GLY A 124 5.93 -11.74 -0.73
CA GLY A 124 4.54 -11.85 -1.14
C GLY A 124 4.26 -11.20 -2.48
N ILE A 125 3.14 -11.60 -3.07
CA ILE A 125 2.64 -11.09 -4.35
C ILE A 125 1.12 -11.00 -4.31
N LYS A 126 0.58 -9.86 -4.75
CA LYS A 126 -0.86 -9.63 -4.90
C LYS A 126 -1.16 -8.94 -6.23
N TYR A 127 -2.40 -9.08 -6.70
CA TYR A 127 -2.88 -8.43 -7.92
C TYR A 127 -4.00 -7.45 -7.57
N ASN A 128 -3.89 -6.22 -8.05
CA ASN A 128 -4.94 -5.21 -7.97
C ASN A 128 -5.57 -4.98 -9.34
N LEU A 129 -6.89 -4.82 -9.35
CA LEU A 129 -7.70 -4.60 -10.55
C LEU A 129 -7.55 -3.16 -11.09
N GLY A 130 -8.11 -2.89 -12.27
CA GLY A 130 -8.07 -1.57 -12.90
C GLY A 130 -8.76 -0.45 -12.10
N ASN A 131 -9.63 -0.78 -11.13
CA ASN A 131 -10.18 0.17 -10.18
C ASN A 131 -9.21 0.54 -9.03
N GLY A 132 -8.01 -0.04 -9.00
CA GLY A 132 -6.98 0.17 -8.00
C GLY A 132 -7.13 -0.67 -6.74
N GLY A 133 -8.25 -1.34 -6.54
CA GLY A 133 -8.48 -2.21 -5.39
C GLY A 133 -7.96 -3.64 -5.58
N PRO A 134 -7.83 -4.40 -4.48
CA PRO A 134 -7.38 -5.79 -4.55
C PRO A 134 -8.36 -6.67 -5.34
N ALA A 135 -7.82 -7.68 -6.01
CA ALA A 135 -8.62 -8.65 -6.74
C ALA A 135 -9.63 -9.36 -5.82
N ASN A 136 -10.84 -9.57 -6.33
CA ASN A 136 -11.91 -10.23 -5.60
C ASN A 136 -11.66 -11.74 -5.42
N GLU A 137 -12.51 -12.39 -4.61
CA GLU A 137 -12.35 -13.79 -4.25
C GLU A 137 -12.49 -14.73 -5.45
N ASN A 138 -13.43 -14.45 -6.36
CA ASN A 138 -13.61 -15.26 -7.58
C ASN A 138 -12.33 -15.29 -8.43
N PHE A 139 -11.66 -14.15 -8.59
CA PHE A 139 -10.40 -14.07 -9.32
C PHE A 139 -9.28 -14.84 -8.61
N THR A 140 -9.12 -14.64 -7.29
CA THR A 140 -8.05 -15.32 -6.53
C THR A 140 -8.26 -16.83 -6.48
N ASP A 141 -9.50 -17.31 -6.43
CA ASP A 141 -9.83 -18.74 -6.49
C ASP A 141 -9.55 -19.33 -7.87
N ALA A 142 -9.86 -18.59 -8.94
CA ALA A 142 -9.53 -19.00 -10.31
C ALA A 142 -8.02 -19.09 -10.51
N VAL A 143 -7.25 -18.10 -10.00
CA VAL A 143 -5.78 -18.15 -10.02
C VAL A 143 -5.27 -19.36 -9.25
N PHE A 144 -5.79 -19.62 -8.05
CA PHE A 144 -5.40 -20.81 -7.27
C PHE A 144 -5.69 -22.11 -8.02
N LYS A 145 -6.89 -22.24 -8.59
CA LYS A 145 -7.22 -23.42 -9.41
C LYS A 145 -6.22 -23.59 -10.55
N ARG A 146 -5.90 -22.52 -11.24
CA ARG A 146 -4.91 -22.56 -12.33
C ARG A 146 -3.53 -23.00 -11.88
N THR A 147 -3.07 -22.60 -10.68
CA THR A 147 -1.78 -23.08 -10.12
C THR A 147 -1.73 -24.59 -9.92
N GLN A 148 -2.87 -25.27 -9.76
CA GLN A 148 -2.95 -26.71 -9.58
C GLN A 148 -2.94 -27.50 -10.91
N GLU A 149 -3.15 -26.81 -12.02
CA GLU A 149 -3.28 -27.40 -13.37
C GLU A 149 -2.17 -26.92 -14.32
N ILE A 150 -1.28 -26.04 -13.85
CA ILE A 150 -0.26 -25.43 -14.70
C ILE A 150 0.79 -26.46 -15.15
N SER A 151 1.15 -26.43 -16.43
CA SER A 151 2.16 -27.30 -17.02
C SER A 151 3.29 -26.54 -17.73
N ALA A 152 3.11 -25.24 -17.95
CA ALA A 152 4.12 -24.39 -18.57
C ALA A 152 3.90 -22.91 -18.20
N TYR A 153 4.97 -22.13 -18.22
CA TYR A 153 4.93 -20.67 -18.20
C TYR A 153 5.70 -20.08 -19.39
N ARG A 154 5.43 -18.82 -19.69
CA ARG A 154 6.02 -18.14 -20.85
C ARG A 154 6.79 -16.90 -20.42
N LEU A 155 7.94 -16.70 -21.04
CA LEU A 155 8.75 -15.50 -20.85
C LEU A 155 9.46 -15.10 -22.15
N VAL A 156 9.93 -13.86 -22.20
CA VAL A 156 10.82 -13.34 -23.24
C VAL A 156 12.23 -13.28 -22.68
N GLU A 157 13.18 -13.81 -23.42
CA GLU A 157 14.59 -13.66 -23.06
C GLU A 157 15.01 -12.19 -23.25
N SER A 158 15.51 -11.58 -22.19
CA SER A 158 15.95 -10.18 -22.16
C SER A 158 17.01 -9.99 -21.07
N ALA A 159 17.91 -9.04 -21.26
CA ALA A 159 18.72 -8.50 -20.18
C ALA A 159 17.81 -7.83 -19.11
N ASP A 160 18.35 -7.66 -17.92
CA ASP A 160 17.67 -6.94 -16.85
C ASP A 160 17.48 -5.46 -17.21
N ILE A 161 16.38 -4.89 -16.78
CA ILE A 161 16.10 -3.46 -16.90
C ILE A 161 16.74 -2.73 -15.70
N ASP A 162 17.45 -1.63 -15.99
CA ASP A 162 17.94 -0.75 -14.93
C ASP A 162 16.77 -0.02 -14.26
N LEU A 163 16.40 -0.47 -13.06
CA LEU A 163 15.34 0.11 -12.26
C LEU A 163 15.79 1.35 -11.46
N GLY A 164 17.09 1.64 -11.42
CA GLY A 164 17.66 2.75 -10.65
C GLY A 164 17.49 4.12 -11.30
N ARG A 165 17.04 4.19 -12.56
CA ARG A 165 16.91 5.43 -13.35
C ARG A 165 15.53 5.56 -13.94
N LEU A 166 14.93 6.73 -13.75
CA LEU A 166 13.70 7.10 -14.45
C LEU A 166 13.90 7.09 -15.96
N GLY A 167 12.93 6.60 -16.71
CA GLY A 167 12.99 6.58 -18.16
C GLY A 167 12.33 5.35 -18.77
N GLU A 168 12.55 5.18 -20.06
CA GLU A 168 11.92 4.14 -20.86
C GLU A 168 12.94 3.15 -21.40
N SER A 169 12.57 1.89 -21.41
CA SER A 169 13.31 0.77 -21.98
C SER A 169 12.32 -0.17 -22.68
N ARG A 170 12.82 -1.22 -23.36
CA ARG A 170 11.95 -2.18 -24.03
C ARG A 170 12.37 -3.62 -23.76
N ILE A 171 11.35 -4.47 -23.64
CA ILE A 171 11.49 -5.93 -23.73
C ILE A 171 10.67 -6.37 -24.95
N GLY A 172 11.36 -6.62 -26.05
CA GLY A 172 10.70 -6.82 -27.34
C GLY A 172 9.91 -5.58 -27.76
N GLU A 173 8.59 -5.72 -27.96
CA GLU A 173 7.71 -4.61 -28.30
C GLU A 173 7.12 -3.89 -27.08
N MET A 174 7.15 -4.54 -25.92
CA MET A 174 6.62 -3.99 -24.67
C MET A 174 7.49 -2.84 -24.17
N LEU A 175 6.88 -1.70 -23.88
CA LEU A 175 7.52 -0.55 -23.25
C LEU A 175 7.59 -0.76 -21.73
N VAL A 176 8.77 -0.56 -21.13
CA VAL A 176 8.96 -0.54 -19.69
C VAL A 176 9.31 0.89 -19.28
N CYS A 177 8.44 1.51 -18.49
CA CYS A 177 8.64 2.87 -18.01
C CYS A 177 8.97 2.80 -16.50
N VAL A 178 10.19 3.18 -16.13
CA VAL A 178 10.56 3.37 -14.73
C VAL A 178 10.07 4.75 -14.30
N ILE A 179 9.11 4.78 -13.38
CA ILE A 179 8.41 5.99 -12.93
C ILE A 179 8.86 6.43 -11.54
N ASP A 180 8.66 7.71 -11.23
CA ASP A 180 8.77 8.21 -9.86
C ASP A 180 7.65 7.58 -9.00
N PRO A 181 7.98 6.81 -7.96
CA PRO A 181 6.99 6.13 -7.14
C PRO A 181 6.12 7.09 -6.32
N VAL A 182 6.61 8.30 -6.08
CA VAL A 182 5.98 9.27 -5.17
C VAL A 182 5.03 10.23 -5.89
N ALA A 183 5.36 10.64 -7.12
CA ALA A 183 4.74 11.79 -7.78
C ALA A 183 3.20 11.70 -7.86
N ASP A 184 2.67 10.63 -8.47
CA ASP A 184 1.22 10.46 -8.68
C ASP A 184 0.45 10.35 -7.34
N TYR A 185 1.07 9.70 -6.35
CA TYR A 185 0.49 9.55 -5.03
C TYR A 185 0.48 10.86 -4.23
N ALA A 186 1.57 11.61 -4.27
CA ALA A 186 1.65 12.90 -3.60
C ALA A 186 0.64 13.91 -4.16
N GLU A 187 0.45 13.93 -5.50
CA GLU A 187 -0.60 14.74 -6.13
C GLU A 187 -2.01 14.32 -5.67
N LEU A 188 -2.25 13.01 -5.49
CA LEU A 188 -3.52 12.53 -4.95
C LEU A 188 -3.74 13.10 -3.54
N LEU A 189 -2.77 12.97 -2.62
CA LEU A 189 -2.91 13.50 -1.26
C LEU A 189 -3.12 15.02 -1.25
N GLU A 190 -2.39 15.75 -2.08
CA GLU A 190 -2.52 17.20 -2.21
C GLU A 190 -3.92 17.62 -2.70
N SER A 191 -4.57 16.79 -3.53
CA SER A 191 -5.95 17.01 -3.98
C SER A 191 -7.00 16.72 -2.90
N LEU A 192 -6.67 15.92 -1.89
CA LEU A 192 -7.61 15.52 -0.84
C LEU A 192 -7.56 16.41 0.39
N PHE A 193 -6.35 16.85 0.79
CA PHE A 193 -6.08 17.56 2.03
C PHE A 193 -5.75 19.03 1.79
N ASP A 194 -6.00 19.86 2.81
CA ASP A 194 -5.54 21.24 2.86
C ASP A 194 -4.06 21.29 3.29
N PHE A 195 -3.15 21.20 2.31
CA PHE A 195 -1.71 21.22 2.56
C PHE A 195 -1.24 22.52 3.20
N ASP A 196 -1.86 23.65 2.88
CA ASP A 196 -1.53 24.95 3.51
C ASP A 196 -1.85 24.94 5.01
N GLN A 197 -2.96 24.32 5.41
CA GLN A 197 -3.35 24.22 6.81
C GLN A 197 -2.42 23.25 7.56
N ILE A 198 -2.06 22.11 6.96
CA ILE A 198 -1.10 21.17 7.56
C ILE A 198 0.28 21.84 7.68
N ALA A 199 0.76 22.52 6.64
CA ALA A 199 2.05 23.23 6.67
C ALA A 199 2.09 24.31 7.78
N LYS A 200 1.01 25.07 7.97
CA LYS A 200 0.90 26.02 9.09
C LYS A 200 1.01 25.35 10.45
N LEU A 201 0.41 24.17 10.63
CA LEU A 201 0.54 23.38 11.85
C LEU A 201 1.99 22.94 12.08
N LEU A 202 2.63 22.38 11.04
CA LEU A 202 4.00 21.88 11.11
C LEU A 202 5.04 23.00 11.33
N ALA A 203 4.73 24.24 10.92
CA ALA A 203 5.57 25.42 11.14
C ALA A 203 5.46 26.00 12.55
N ARG A 204 4.53 25.56 13.38
CA ARG A 204 4.35 26.07 14.75
C ARG A 204 5.55 25.68 15.63
N PRO A 205 6.07 26.59 16.46
CA PRO A 205 7.20 26.31 17.34
C PRO A 205 6.87 25.33 18.49
N ASP A 206 5.60 25.23 18.85
CA ASP A 206 5.05 24.37 19.91
C ASP A 206 4.55 23.01 19.40
N PHE A 207 4.61 22.77 18.09
CA PHE A 207 4.21 21.51 17.48
C PHE A 207 5.38 20.84 16.77
N ARG A 208 5.71 19.63 17.18
CA ARG A 208 6.70 18.79 16.51
C ARG A 208 6.17 17.40 16.34
N MET A 209 6.37 16.84 15.16
CA MET A 209 6.02 15.45 14.89
C MET A 209 7.26 14.59 14.61
N ARG A 210 7.08 13.28 14.70
CA ARG A 210 8.00 12.26 14.20
C ARG A 210 7.23 11.21 13.42
N PHE A 211 7.69 10.92 12.21
CA PHE A 211 7.20 9.82 11.39
C PHE A 211 8.28 8.74 11.32
N ASP A 212 7.97 7.54 11.82
CA ASP A 212 8.84 6.38 11.71
C ASP A 212 8.43 5.55 10.49
N ALA A 213 9.28 5.56 9.46
CA ALA A 213 9.05 4.79 8.26
C ALA A 213 9.51 3.32 8.38
N MET A 214 10.05 2.90 9.52
CA MET A 214 10.45 1.53 9.85
C MET A 214 11.36 0.88 8.80
N HIS A 215 12.22 1.67 8.14
CA HIS A 215 13.03 1.26 6.99
C HIS A 215 12.23 0.63 5.84
N ALA A 216 10.94 0.99 5.73
CA ALA A 216 9.98 0.45 4.80
C ALA A 216 9.66 1.43 3.65
N VAL A 217 8.72 1.02 2.81
CA VAL A 217 8.40 1.69 1.53
C VAL A 217 7.99 3.15 1.67
N ASN A 218 7.38 3.55 2.81
CA ASN A 218 6.88 4.92 3.02
C ASN A 218 7.98 5.96 3.32
N GLY A 219 9.24 5.56 3.49
CA GLY A 219 10.34 6.51 3.70
C GLY A 219 10.42 7.61 2.64
N PRO A 220 10.63 7.28 1.35
CA PRO A 220 10.67 8.25 0.26
C PRO A 220 9.41 9.12 0.16
N TYR A 221 8.23 8.56 0.40
CA TYR A 221 6.96 9.29 0.38
C TYR A 221 6.87 10.29 1.53
N ALA A 222 7.22 9.87 2.74
CA ALA A 222 7.20 10.74 3.92
C ALA A 222 8.20 11.89 3.78
N HIS A 223 9.42 11.63 3.31
CA HIS A 223 10.38 12.69 3.02
C HIS A 223 9.86 13.69 1.98
N ALA A 224 9.33 13.20 0.86
CA ALA A 224 8.84 14.08 -0.20
C ALA A 224 7.60 14.88 0.22
N ILE A 225 6.69 14.29 1.00
CA ILE A 225 5.42 14.91 1.37
C ILE A 225 5.58 15.73 2.64
N LEU A 226 6.05 15.14 3.76
CA LEU A 226 6.11 15.84 5.05
C LEU A 226 7.21 16.88 5.07
N GLU A 227 8.44 16.51 4.72
CA GLU A 227 9.58 17.44 4.75
C GLU A 227 9.64 18.32 3.49
N GLY A 228 9.36 17.73 2.30
CA GLY A 228 9.45 18.44 1.03
C GLY A 228 8.29 19.38 0.76
N ARG A 229 7.04 18.86 0.64
CA ARG A 229 5.88 19.68 0.24
C ARG A 229 5.24 20.42 1.41
N LEU A 230 5.17 19.80 2.58
CA LEU A 230 4.54 20.38 3.78
C LEU A 230 5.51 21.18 4.63
N GLY A 231 6.83 21.13 4.36
CA GLY A 231 7.84 21.94 5.02
C GLY A 231 8.11 21.55 6.47
N ALA A 232 7.82 20.31 6.88
CA ALA A 232 8.24 19.82 8.18
C ALA A 232 9.77 19.91 8.33
N PRO A 233 10.30 20.15 9.53
CA PRO A 233 11.74 20.19 9.75
C PRO A 233 12.44 18.90 9.28
N VAL A 234 13.63 19.03 8.71
CA VAL A 234 14.48 17.86 8.38
C VAL A 234 14.73 17.04 9.63
N GLY A 235 14.58 15.71 9.53
CA GLY A 235 14.65 14.78 10.66
C GLY A 235 13.27 14.50 11.31
N THR A 236 12.20 15.05 10.75
CA THR A 236 10.83 14.64 11.08
C THR A 236 10.60 13.18 10.72
N VAL A 237 11.14 12.75 9.58
CA VAL A 237 11.11 11.34 9.13
C VAL A 237 12.35 10.62 9.65
N VAL A 238 12.12 9.55 10.40
CA VAL A 238 13.18 8.65 10.87
C VAL A 238 13.04 7.29 10.19
N ASN A 239 14.14 6.52 10.13
CA ASN A 239 14.18 5.23 9.43
C ASN A 239 13.64 5.32 7.99
N GLY A 240 13.87 6.47 7.32
CA GLY A 240 13.25 6.83 6.04
C GLY A 240 13.91 6.22 4.80
N THR A 241 14.99 5.44 4.96
CA THR A 241 15.62 4.71 3.85
C THR A 241 15.07 3.29 3.80
N PRO A 242 14.37 2.88 2.73
CA PRO A 242 13.93 1.50 2.57
C PRO A 242 15.12 0.54 2.51
N LEU A 243 15.05 -0.53 3.30
CA LEU A 243 16.06 -1.58 3.34
C LEU A 243 15.39 -2.94 3.05
N PRO A 244 16.09 -3.87 2.37
CA PRO A 244 15.49 -5.15 1.97
C PRO A 244 15.06 -6.04 3.16
N ASP A 245 15.67 -5.84 4.32
CA ASP A 245 15.42 -6.53 5.59
C ASP A 245 14.77 -5.61 6.64
N PHE A 246 14.31 -4.42 6.22
CA PHE A 246 13.77 -3.39 7.12
C PHE A 246 14.73 -3.03 8.28
N GLY A 247 16.05 -3.07 8.01
CA GLY A 247 17.10 -2.80 9.00
C GLY A 247 17.21 -3.89 10.08
N GLY A 248 16.83 -5.11 9.76
CA GLY A 248 16.74 -6.23 10.70
C GLY A 248 15.54 -6.13 11.65
N GLY A 249 14.62 -5.19 11.38
CA GLY A 249 13.41 -4.94 12.17
C GLY A 249 12.18 -5.69 11.67
N HIS A 250 11.07 -5.45 12.37
CA HIS A 250 9.75 -5.94 11.99
C HIS A 250 8.90 -4.72 11.60
N PRO A 251 8.52 -4.55 10.30
CA PRO A 251 7.85 -3.34 9.84
C PRO A 251 6.33 -3.38 10.12
N ASP A 252 5.97 -3.56 11.40
CA ASP A 252 4.60 -3.61 11.90
C ASP A 252 4.37 -2.45 12.89
N PRO A 253 3.58 -1.43 12.54
CA PRO A 253 3.43 -0.21 13.32
C PRO A 253 2.57 -0.46 14.58
N ASN A 254 3.19 -0.98 15.62
CA ASN A 254 2.60 -1.23 16.92
C ASN A 254 3.58 -0.86 18.05
N PRO A 255 3.11 -0.78 19.33
CA PRO A 255 3.95 -0.35 20.44
C PRO A 255 5.19 -1.21 20.71
N VAL A 256 5.21 -2.46 20.24
CA VAL A 256 6.35 -3.37 20.43
C VAL A 256 7.46 -3.05 19.42
N TYR A 257 7.11 -2.94 18.14
CA TYR A 257 8.09 -2.75 17.08
C TYR A 257 8.42 -1.27 16.81
N ALA A 258 7.53 -0.34 17.16
CA ALA A 258 7.79 1.09 17.15
C ALA A 258 8.04 1.65 18.57
N ALA A 259 8.69 0.87 19.44
CA ALA A 259 8.93 1.22 20.84
C ALA A 259 9.71 2.53 21.01
N ASP A 260 10.65 2.82 20.11
CA ASP A 260 11.44 4.06 20.13
C ASP A 260 10.57 5.29 19.88
N LEU A 261 9.59 5.18 18.96
CA LEU A 261 8.62 6.24 18.71
C LEU A 261 7.72 6.47 19.93
N VAL A 262 7.20 5.39 20.53
CA VAL A 262 6.35 5.46 21.72
C VAL A 262 7.12 6.07 22.89
N SER A 263 8.35 5.63 23.14
CA SER A 263 9.22 6.15 24.18
C SER A 263 9.53 7.64 23.99
N ALA A 264 9.79 8.06 22.75
CA ALA A 264 10.05 9.45 22.42
C ALA A 264 8.82 10.34 22.67
N LEU A 265 7.62 9.88 22.40
CA LEU A 265 6.36 10.62 22.71
C LEU A 265 6.01 10.62 24.19
N ALA A 266 6.46 9.61 24.93
CA ALA A 266 6.27 9.54 26.39
C ALA A 266 7.25 10.45 27.15
N ASP A 267 8.39 10.77 26.58
CA ASP A 267 9.38 11.67 27.18
C ASP A 267 8.88 13.13 27.16
N PRO A 268 8.63 13.76 28.33
CA PRO A 268 8.17 15.14 28.43
C PRO A 268 9.17 16.15 27.88
N HIS A 269 10.45 15.79 27.75
CA HIS A 269 11.53 16.67 27.27
C HIS A 269 11.79 16.53 25.78
N SER A 270 11.16 15.59 25.09
CA SER A 270 11.34 15.38 23.63
C SER A 270 10.87 16.55 22.79
N GLY A 271 9.92 17.34 23.29
CA GLY A 271 9.23 18.38 22.54
C GLY A 271 8.28 17.87 21.46
N LEU A 272 8.13 16.54 21.31
CA LEU A 272 7.23 15.94 20.34
C LEU A 272 5.78 16.04 20.81
N SER A 273 4.89 16.38 19.89
CA SER A 273 3.43 16.46 20.10
C SER A 273 2.68 15.33 19.43
N PHE A 274 3.25 14.79 18.35
CA PHE A 274 2.60 13.81 17.48
C PHE A 274 3.63 12.82 16.93
N GLY A 275 3.26 11.55 16.88
CA GLY A 275 4.05 10.50 16.27
C GLY A 275 3.19 9.62 15.40
N ALA A 276 3.77 9.13 14.32
CA ALA A 276 3.15 8.14 13.45
C ALA A 276 4.17 7.14 12.93
N ALA A 277 3.72 5.95 12.61
CA ALA A 277 4.52 4.93 11.92
C ALA A 277 3.67 4.24 10.85
N SER A 278 4.33 3.62 9.86
CA SER A 278 3.66 2.88 8.79
C SER A 278 4.36 1.55 8.54
N ASP A 279 3.61 0.56 8.06
CA ASP A 279 4.11 -0.80 7.83
C ASP A 279 4.93 -0.99 6.54
N GLY A 280 5.33 -2.23 6.30
CA GLY A 280 6.23 -2.62 5.21
C GLY A 280 5.80 -2.13 3.83
N ASP A 281 4.53 -2.24 3.47
CA ASP A 281 3.99 -1.79 2.16
C ASP A 281 3.15 -0.51 2.24
N GLY A 282 3.12 0.14 3.40
CA GLY A 282 2.56 1.47 3.56
C GLY A 282 1.04 1.52 3.67
N ASP A 283 0.39 0.39 3.89
CA ASP A 283 -1.06 0.29 3.94
C ASP A 283 -1.65 0.41 5.36
N ARG A 284 -0.80 0.35 6.41
CA ARG A 284 -1.19 0.50 7.83
C ARG A 284 -0.51 1.68 8.49
N ASN A 285 -1.06 2.09 9.62
CA ASN A 285 -0.52 3.17 10.43
C ASN A 285 -0.63 2.91 11.93
N MET A 286 0.22 3.58 12.69
CA MET A 286 0.07 3.78 14.13
C MET A 286 0.13 5.28 14.40
N ILE A 287 -0.76 5.77 15.24
CA ILE A 287 -0.80 7.17 15.68
C ILE A 287 -0.54 7.23 17.18
N VAL A 288 0.42 8.07 17.56
CA VAL A 288 0.84 8.26 18.96
C VAL A 288 0.75 9.75 19.29
N GLY A 289 -0.02 10.07 20.32
CA GLY A 289 -0.04 11.39 20.92
C GLY A 289 0.79 11.42 22.20
N LYS A 290 0.87 12.58 22.83
CA LYS A 290 1.56 12.77 24.11
C LYS A 290 0.84 12.00 25.20
N GLY A 291 1.43 10.88 25.64
CA GLY A 291 0.87 10.03 26.70
C GLY A 291 -0.30 9.13 26.30
N PHE A 292 -0.61 8.98 25.02
CA PHE A 292 -1.62 8.05 24.53
C PHE A 292 -1.30 7.49 23.13
N ILE A 293 -1.89 6.34 22.84
CA ILE A 293 -1.85 5.72 21.50
C ILE A 293 -3.29 5.62 21.00
N VAL A 294 -3.53 6.04 19.77
CA VAL A 294 -4.85 5.84 19.15
C VAL A 294 -5.03 4.35 18.87
N SER A 295 -6.09 3.76 19.43
CA SER A 295 -6.43 2.37 19.13
C SER A 295 -6.63 2.19 17.62
N PRO A 296 -5.93 1.25 16.96
CA PRO A 296 -6.16 0.97 15.55
C PRO A 296 -7.64 0.70 15.23
N SER A 297 -8.33 0.05 16.16
CA SER A 297 -9.75 -0.29 16.03
C SER A 297 -10.67 0.93 16.06
N ASP A 298 -10.24 2.03 16.72
CA ASP A 298 -11.04 3.27 16.85
C ASP A 298 -10.64 4.34 15.82
N SER A 299 -9.49 4.18 15.14
CA SER A 299 -8.94 5.21 14.25
C SER A 299 -9.94 5.66 13.18
N ILE A 300 -10.65 4.73 12.55
CA ILE A 300 -11.65 5.05 11.53
C ILE A 300 -12.85 5.85 12.10
N ALA A 301 -13.22 5.62 13.36
CA ALA A 301 -14.28 6.38 14.03
C ALA A 301 -13.85 7.83 14.27
N VAL A 302 -12.59 8.06 14.70
CA VAL A 302 -11.99 9.40 14.85
C VAL A 302 -11.96 10.13 13.50
N ILE A 303 -11.52 9.44 12.45
CA ILE A 303 -11.51 9.97 11.08
C ILE A 303 -12.92 10.36 10.66
N ALA A 304 -13.89 9.47 10.77
CA ALA A 304 -15.27 9.71 10.36
C ALA A 304 -15.94 10.87 11.15
N ALA A 305 -15.69 10.97 12.45
CA ALA A 305 -16.23 12.05 13.28
C ALA A 305 -15.73 13.44 12.84
N ASN A 306 -14.55 13.51 12.26
CA ASN A 306 -13.88 14.75 11.88
C ASN A 306 -13.83 14.99 10.36
N TYR A 307 -14.64 14.29 9.57
CA TYR A 307 -14.57 14.31 8.09
C TYR A 307 -14.68 15.72 7.49
N LYS A 308 -15.37 16.65 8.14
CA LYS A 308 -15.59 18.03 7.66
C LYS A 308 -14.28 18.84 7.58
N LEU A 309 -13.24 18.43 8.32
CA LEU A 309 -11.93 19.10 8.30
C LEU A 309 -11.16 18.79 7.02
N ILE A 310 -11.56 17.78 6.26
CA ILE A 310 -10.87 17.35 5.05
C ILE A 310 -11.66 17.84 3.82
N PRO A 311 -11.07 18.69 2.97
CA PRO A 311 -11.76 19.29 1.83
C PRO A 311 -12.47 18.28 0.94
N ALA A 312 -11.84 17.15 0.65
CA ALA A 312 -12.41 16.10 -0.20
C ALA A 312 -13.69 15.47 0.37
N TYR A 313 -13.89 15.50 1.69
CA TYR A 313 -15.02 14.89 2.37
C TYR A 313 -15.99 15.92 2.99
N ALA A 314 -15.66 17.20 2.96
CA ALA A 314 -16.43 18.26 3.63
C ALA A 314 -17.90 18.35 3.19
N LYS A 315 -18.22 17.88 1.97
CA LYS A 315 -19.58 17.86 1.44
C LYS A 315 -20.47 16.73 2.00
N GLY A 316 -19.90 15.79 2.76
CA GLY A 316 -20.59 14.66 3.37
C GLY A 316 -19.96 13.31 3.02
N LEU A 317 -20.35 12.31 3.78
CA LEU A 317 -20.00 10.92 3.57
C LEU A 317 -21.23 10.16 3.04
N ALA A 318 -21.04 9.32 2.01
CA ALA A 318 -22.12 8.45 1.51
C ALA A 318 -22.51 7.37 2.54
N GLY A 319 -21.53 6.94 3.34
CA GLY A 319 -21.61 5.97 4.39
C GLY A 319 -20.22 5.58 4.86
N VAL A 320 -20.14 4.71 5.87
CA VAL A 320 -18.90 4.17 6.41
C VAL A 320 -18.97 2.65 6.51
N ALA A 321 -17.81 1.98 6.54
CA ALA A 321 -17.75 0.55 6.74
C ALA A 321 -16.61 0.14 7.68
N ARG A 322 -16.85 -0.95 8.43
CA ARG A 322 -15.85 -1.58 9.28
C ARG A 322 -15.87 -3.09 9.13
N SER A 323 -14.74 -3.75 9.41
CA SER A 323 -14.73 -5.20 9.58
C SER A 323 -15.40 -5.61 10.90
N MET A 324 -15.89 -6.84 10.97
CA MET A 324 -16.59 -7.37 12.16
C MET A 324 -15.81 -7.18 13.48
N PRO A 325 -14.48 -7.45 13.56
CA PRO A 325 -13.74 -7.25 14.81
C PRO A 325 -13.38 -5.80 15.12
N THR A 326 -13.65 -4.85 14.20
CA THR A 326 -13.38 -3.42 14.42
C THR A 326 -14.40 -2.82 15.40
N SER A 327 -13.95 -1.84 16.18
CA SER A 327 -14.75 -1.18 17.23
C SER A 327 -16.10 -0.66 16.71
N CYS A 328 -17.14 -0.87 17.51
CA CYS A 328 -18.47 -0.29 17.31
C CYS A 328 -18.52 1.25 17.53
N ALA A 329 -17.39 1.89 17.83
CA ALA A 329 -17.32 3.35 17.88
C ALA A 329 -17.77 3.97 16.56
N LEU A 330 -17.42 3.34 15.41
CA LEU A 330 -17.84 3.80 14.10
C LEU A 330 -19.37 3.77 13.90
N ASP A 331 -20.06 2.75 14.46
CA ASP A 331 -21.52 2.64 14.39
C ASP A 331 -22.19 3.83 15.11
N ARG A 332 -21.63 4.25 16.25
CA ARG A 332 -22.12 5.41 17.00
C ARG A 332 -21.91 6.71 16.26
N VAL A 333 -20.72 6.89 15.67
CA VAL A 333 -20.43 8.06 14.83
C VAL A 333 -21.37 8.12 13.62
N ALA A 334 -21.59 6.99 12.95
CA ALA A 334 -22.50 6.93 11.80
C ALA A 334 -23.93 7.27 12.18
N ALA A 335 -24.41 6.78 13.33
CA ALA A 335 -25.74 7.10 13.87
C ALA A 335 -25.88 8.61 14.16
N GLU A 336 -24.88 9.24 14.78
CA GLU A 336 -24.87 10.68 15.05
C GLU A 336 -24.83 11.51 13.77
N LEU A 337 -24.12 11.03 12.74
CA LEU A 337 -24.08 11.68 11.43
C LEU A 337 -25.30 11.41 10.55
N GLY A 338 -26.19 10.48 10.95
CA GLY A 338 -27.35 10.09 10.18
C GLY A 338 -27.02 9.36 8.87
N ILE A 339 -25.91 8.62 8.84
CA ILE A 339 -25.44 7.87 7.67
C ILE A 339 -25.40 6.36 7.95
N SER A 340 -25.34 5.55 6.89
CA SER A 340 -25.24 4.09 7.02
C SER A 340 -23.85 3.65 7.47
N CYS A 341 -23.80 2.68 8.41
CA CYS A 341 -22.61 1.92 8.75
C CYS A 341 -22.77 0.48 8.26
N TYR A 342 -21.78 -0.05 7.53
CA TYR A 342 -21.78 -1.40 7.00
C TYR A 342 -20.73 -2.23 7.75
N GLU A 343 -21.12 -3.44 8.18
CA GLU A 343 -20.21 -4.42 8.74
C GLU A 343 -19.87 -5.45 7.67
N THR A 344 -18.58 -5.79 7.54
CA THR A 344 -18.07 -6.78 6.57
C THR A 344 -17.23 -7.85 7.28
N PRO A 345 -17.03 -9.02 6.65
CA PRO A 345 -15.93 -9.91 7.08
C PRO A 345 -14.58 -9.21 7.06
N THR A 346 -13.60 -9.77 7.79
CA THR A 346 -12.22 -9.26 7.78
C THR A 346 -11.58 -9.43 6.42
N GLY A 347 -10.98 -8.36 5.91
CA GLY A 347 -10.25 -8.31 4.65
C GLY A 347 -10.71 -7.16 3.74
N TRP A 348 -9.74 -6.35 3.30
CA TRP A 348 -10.01 -5.13 2.54
C TRP A 348 -10.84 -5.34 1.27
N LYS A 349 -10.70 -6.50 0.62
CA LYS A 349 -11.48 -6.87 -0.58
C LYS A 349 -13.00 -6.77 -0.40
N TYR A 350 -13.51 -6.93 0.82
CA TYR A 350 -14.95 -6.84 1.10
C TYR A 350 -15.49 -5.42 1.08
N PHE A 351 -14.62 -4.41 1.30
CA PHE A 351 -15.01 -3.02 1.13
C PHE A 351 -15.09 -2.60 -0.34
N GLY A 352 -14.36 -3.28 -1.23
CA GLY A 352 -14.28 -2.93 -2.64
C GLY A 352 -15.64 -2.81 -3.31
N SER A 353 -16.54 -3.78 -3.08
CA SER A 353 -17.90 -3.76 -3.66
C SER A 353 -18.78 -2.63 -3.10
N LEU A 354 -18.60 -2.26 -1.83
CA LEU A 354 -19.31 -1.14 -1.22
C LEU A 354 -18.81 0.21 -1.77
N LEU A 355 -17.49 0.32 -1.96
CA LEU A 355 -16.84 1.48 -2.57
C LEU A 355 -17.26 1.64 -4.04
N ASP A 356 -17.29 0.55 -4.81
CA ASP A 356 -17.69 0.55 -6.23
C ASP A 356 -19.18 0.89 -6.40
N ALA A 357 -20.02 0.45 -5.46
CA ALA A 357 -21.45 0.78 -5.43
C ALA A 357 -21.74 2.21 -4.93
N GLY A 358 -20.71 2.99 -4.55
CA GLY A 358 -20.87 4.33 -3.99
C GLY A 358 -21.59 4.38 -2.64
N LYS A 359 -21.65 3.25 -1.92
CA LYS A 359 -22.37 3.15 -0.64
C LYS A 359 -21.57 3.67 0.54
N VAL A 360 -20.24 3.64 0.45
CA VAL A 360 -19.33 4.06 1.51
C VAL A 360 -18.27 5.02 0.98
N THR A 361 -17.87 5.94 1.84
CA THR A 361 -16.78 6.88 1.59
C THR A 361 -15.52 6.47 2.36
N LEU A 362 -15.67 6.04 3.61
CA LEU A 362 -14.57 5.68 4.50
C LEU A 362 -14.72 4.23 4.99
N CYS A 363 -13.63 3.52 5.06
CA CYS A 363 -13.56 2.15 5.54
C CYS A 363 -12.38 1.96 6.50
N GLY A 364 -12.52 1.04 7.47
CA GLY A 364 -11.44 0.73 8.40
C GLY A 364 -11.50 -0.66 8.99
N GLU A 365 -10.32 -1.15 9.37
CA GLU A 365 -10.10 -2.44 10.02
C GLU A 365 -9.34 -2.26 11.34
N GLU A 366 -9.57 -3.17 12.29
CA GLU A 366 -8.84 -3.24 13.56
C GLU A 366 -7.34 -3.46 13.40
N SER A 367 -6.95 -3.96 12.23
CA SER A 367 -5.56 -4.20 11.84
C SER A 367 -4.79 -2.93 11.45
N ALA A 368 -5.27 -1.75 11.85
CA ALA A 368 -4.70 -0.44 11.53
C ALA A 368 -4.79 -0.04 10.05
N GLY A 369 -5.62 -0.70 9.26
CA GLY A 369 -5.90 -0.35 7.87
C GLY A 369 -7.10 0.60 7.79
N THR A 370 -6.89 1.81 7.27
CA THR A 370 -7.96 2.78 6.98
C THR A 370 -7.80 3.32 5.58
N GLY A 371 -8.92 3.67 4.93
CA GLY A 371 -8.89 4.21 3.58
C GLY A 371 -10.24 4.76 3.15
N SER A 372 -10.34 5.17 1.90
CA SER A 372 -11.52 5.84 1.36
C SER A 372 -11.80 5.48 -0.10
N ASN A 373 -12.93 5.97 -0.59
CA ASN A 373 -13.29 5.87 -2.00
C ASN A 373 -12.28 6.58 -2.93
N HIS A 374 -11.51 7.54 -2.43
CA HIS A 374 -10.48 8.24 -3.21
C HIS A 374 -9.18 7.44 -3.30
N VAL A 375 -8.79 6.71 -2.25
CA VAL A 375 -7.56 5.92 -2.23
C VAL A 375 -7.77 4.47 -2.64
N ARG A 376 -8.99 3.93 -2.51
CA ARG A 376 -9.41 2.59 -2.95
C ARG A 376 -8.67 1.41 -2.30
N GLU A 377 -7.64 1.69 -1.55
CA GLU A 377 -6.81 0.76 -0.81
C GLU A 377 -6.69 1.26 0.64
N LYS A 378 -6.18 0.45 1.54
CA LYS A 378 -5.70 0.91 2.85
C LYS A 378 -4.52 1.84 2.62
N ASP A 379 -4.40 2.88 3.45
CA ASP A 379 -3.37 3.88 3.24
C ASP A 379 -2.92 4.50 4.57
N GLY A 380 -1.69 4.14 4.95
CA GLY A 380 -1.10 4.60 6.21
C GLY A 380 -0.79 6.09 6.20
N LEU A 381 -0.22 6.63 5.12
CA LEU A 381 0.17 8.04 5.07
C LEU A 381 -1.03 8.97 4.87
N TRP A 382 -2.08 8.53 4.16
CA TRP A 382 -3.37 9.20 4.11
C TRP A 382 -3.98 9.32 5.50
N ALA A 383 -3.98 8.23 6.29
CA ALA A 383 -4.48 8.24 7.66
C ALA A 383 -3.69 9.18 8.57
N VAL A 384 -2.36 9.23 8.42
CA VAL A 384 -1.49 10.18 9.13
C VAL A 384 -1.82 11.61 8.75
N SER A 385 -1.97 11.92 7.46
CA SER A 385 -2.33 13.25 6.97
C SER A 385 -3.70 13.70 7.48
N TYR A 386 -4.65 12.79 7.55
CA TYR A 386 -5.98 13.03 8.12
C TYR A 386 -5.89 13.37 9.61
N THR A 387 -5.09 12.63 10.36
CA THR A 387 -4.98 12.78 11.81
C THR A 387 -4.32 14.09 12.22
N HIS A 388 -3.42 14.67 11.41
CA HIS A 388 -2.85 16.00 11.66
C HIS A 388 -3.93 17.09 11.86
N LEU A 389 -5.03 16.99 11.14
CA LEU A 389 -6.12 17.97 11.19
C LEU A 389 -7.16 17.68 12.29
N THR A 390 -7.18 16.44 12.81
CA THR A 390 -8.25 15.96 13.69
C THR A 390 -7.86 15.83 15.16
N LEU A 391 -6.57 15.82 15.51
CA LEU A 391 -6.13 15.73 16.89
C LEU A 391 -6.40 17.04 17.67
N PRO A 392 -6.66 16.94 18.99
CA PRO A 392 -7.01 18.09 19.84
C PRO A 392 -5.96 19.20 19.94
N THR A 393 -4.77 18.99 19.40
CA THR A 393 -3.70 20.00 19.31
C THR A 393 -4.13 21.28 18.58
N ASN A 394 -5.24 21.26 17.83
CA ASN A 394 -5.80 22.40 17.13
C ASN A 394 -7.02 23.03 17.81
N ARG A 395 -7.49 22.49 18.93
CA ARG A 395 -8.57 23.09 19.72
C ARG A 395 -7.95 23.71 20.97
N GLU A 396 -7.87 25.02 20.98
CA GLU A 396 -8.04 25.73 22.24
C GLU A 396 -9.44 25.35 22.77
N VAL A 397 -9.48 24.56 23.82
CA VAL A 397 -10.67 24.33 24.62
C VAL A 397 -10.76 25.47 25.60
#